data_a4aaefadc42c4a917b9387109fe495ed
#
_entry.id   a4aaefadc42c4a917b9387109fe495ed
#
_cell.length_a   1.000
_cell.length_b   1.000
_cell.length_c   1.000
_cell.angle_alpha   90.00
_cell.angle_beta   90.00
_cell.angle_gamma   90.00
#
_symmetry.space_group_name_H-M   'P 1'
#
loop_
_entity.id
_entity.type
_entity.pdbx_description
1 polymer ?
#
loop_
_entity_poly.entity_id
_entity_poly.type
_entity_poly.pdbx_seq_one_letter_code
_entity_poly.pdbx_strand_id
1 'polypeptide(L)'
;MAGAGIVGVSTAIWLQRFGYQVKLIDRSGPASGTSYGNAGILASGSIIPVTTPGLISKSPGMLMNPNKPLFLKYAYLPRLMPFLFKYLRYANIEHVENYATAMSQLLYDTVDQHKALARGTGAERYIENNDYLFGYDTEEAFEKDRFAWDLRRKHQHDFDILKGDALHNVDPIYDGSFKVIVVNRNHGKINDPGEYIKKLAEHFVDNKGEIIQANIKGFQQKDAAIIGLETDRGVHRADHVIFTLGPWSGDLSKRLGLNIPFESERGYHIELINPSRMPRNPIMVSSGKFVVTPMDGRIRLAGVVEFGGLKAKASKAPIELLKKNAKKLFADIKYDNITEWLGHRPTTANSLPLIGRVNKFKNVLVGFGHQHVGLTGGAKTGRIIAELLDEREPNIQLSWFDPNGYV
;
A
#
# COMPACT_ATOMS: atom_id res chain seq x y z
N MET A 1 -10.41 -1.74 18.34
CA MET A 1 -9.87 -1.28 17.06
C MET A 1 -10.60 -1.95 15.91
N ALA A 2 -10.69 -1.30 14.76
CA ALA A 2 -11.40 -1.78 13.58
C ALA A 2 -10.45 -1.98 12.39
N GLY A 3 -10.31 -3.24 11.91
CA GLY A 3 -9.46 -3.65 10.79
C GLY A 3 -8.15 -4.30 11.21
N ALA A 4 -7.90 -5.53 10.72
CA ALA A 4 -6.71 -6.35 11.01
C ALA A 4 -5.75 -6.46 9.80
N GLY A 5 -5.65 -5.40 8.99
CA GLY A 5 -4.56 -5.21 8.03
C GLY A 5 -3.26 -4.80 8.73
N ILE A 6 -2.21 -4.54 7.95
CA ILE A 6 -0.89 -4.16 8.49
C ILE A 6 -0.95 -2.97 9.45
N VAL A 7 -1.72 -1.92 9.13
CA VAL A 7 -1.85 -0.74 10.01
C VAL A 7 -2.51 -1.12 11.33
N GLY A 8 -3.61 -1.89 11.29
CA GLY A 8 -4.32 -2.29 12.50
C GLY A 8 -3.50 -3.21 13.41
N VAL A 9 -2.87 -4.24 12.84
CA VAL A 9 -2.02 -5.16 13.61
C VAL A 9 -0.80 -4.43 14.19
N SER A 10 -0.16 -3.56 13.40
CA SER A 10 0.95 -2.74 13.88
C SER A 10 0.53 -1.83 15.03
N THR A 11 -0.58 -1.12 14.90
CA THR A 11 -1.11 -0.26 15.97
C THR A 11 -1.41 -1.08 17.24
N ALA A 12 -2.02 -2.25 17.08
CA ALA A 12 -2.38 -3.10 18.20
C ALA A 12 -1.15 -3.56 18.99
N ILE A 13 -0.07 -3.98 18.32
CA ILE A 13 1.18 -4.39 18.95
C ILE A 13 1.84 -3.20 19.69
N TRP A 14 1.92 -2.03 19.05
CA TRP A 14 2.51 -0.86 19.70
C TRP A 14 1.71 -0.41 20.93
N LEU A 15 0.36 -0.45 20.87
CA LEU A 15 -0.49 -0.16 22.02
C LEU A 15 -0.28 -1.17 23.15
N GLN A 16 -0.14 -2.47 22.86
CA GLN A 16 0.21 -3.45 23.89
C GLN A 16 1.57 -3.16 24.54
N ARG A 17 2.57 -2.77 23.74
CA ARG A 17 3.89 -2.36 24.25
C ARG A 17 3.82 -1.13 25.15
N PHE A 18 2.81 -0.27 24.96
CA PHE A 18 2.52 0.88 25.83
C PHE A 18 1.59 0.56 27.01
N GLY A 19 1.19 -0.71 27.17
CA GLY A 19 0.39 -1.18 28.31
C GLY A 19 -1.12 -1.15 28.12
N TYR A 20 -1.61 -0.87 26.91
CA TYR A 20 -3.05 -0.86 26.62
C TYR A 20 -3.60 -2.28 26.40
N GLN A 21 -4.84 -2.49 26.85
CA GLN A 21 -5.63 -3.67 26.47
C GLN A 21 -6.32 -3.41 25.13
N VAL A 22 -6.11 -4.28 24.17
CA VAL A 22 -6.56 -4.06 22.80
C VAL A 22 -7.44 -5.20 22.31
N LYS A 23 -8.61 -4.85 21.74
CA LYS A 23 -9.45 -5.74 20.92
C LYS A 23 -9.37 -5.32 19.46
N LEU A 24 -9.06 -6.25 18.59
CA LEU A 24 -8.93 -6.04 17.15
C LEU A 24 -10.08 -6.74 16.43
N ILE A 25 -10.99 -5.98 15.81
CA ILE A 25 -12.19 -6.49 15.15
C ILE A 25 -12.01 -6.44 13.65
N ASP A 26 -12.13 -7.57 12.99
CA ASP A 26 -12.09 -7.65 11.52
C ASP A 26 -13.11 -8.68 11.00
N ARG A 27 -13.68 -8.42 9.84
CA ARG A 27 -14.71 -9.31 9.27
C ARG A 27 -14.18 -10.66 8.80
N SER A 28 -12.91 -10.72 8.37
CA SER A 28 -12.30 -11.89 7.73
C SER A 28 -11.01 -12.36 8.43
N GLY A 29 -10.59 -11.64 9.47
CA GLY A 29 -9.37 -11.92 10.21
C GLY A 29 -8.10 -11.25 9.64
N PRO A 30 -6.95 -11.46 10.30
CA PRO A 30 -5.69 -10.81 9.95
C PRO A 30 -5.26 -11.08 8.51
N ALA A 31 -4.74 -10.04 7.86
CA ALA A 31 -4.20 -10.07 6.50
C ALA A 31 -5.16 -10.54 5.38
N SER A 32 -6.45 -10.74 5.64
CA SER A 32 -7.39 -11.28 4.65
C SER A 32 -7.78 -10.30 3.53
N GLY A 33 -7.38 -9.04 3.65
CA GLY A 33 -7.70 -7.97 2.68
C GLY A 33 -6.50 -7.55 1.83
N THR A 34 -6.42 -6.25 1.57
CA THR A 34 -5.42 -5.62 0.69
C THR A 34 -3.97 -5.90 1.11
N SER A 35 -3.71 -6.07 2.40
CA SER A 35 -2.37 -6.35 2.92
C SER A 35 -1.81 -7.69 2.43
N TYR A 36 -2.63 -8.72 2.28
CA TYR A 36 -2.24 -10.03 1.72
C TYR A 36 -1.66 -9.91 0.31
N GLY A 37 -2.35 -9.19 -0.54
CA GLY A 37 -2.00 -9.09 -1.97
C GLY A 37 -1.01 -7.98 -2.31
N ASN A 38 -0.36 -7.38 -1.31
CA ASN A 38 0.68 -6.38 -1.54
C ASN A 38 1.87 -6.98 -2.30
N ALA A 39 2.57 -6.14 -3.05
CA ALA A 39 3.78 -6.55 -3.79
C ALA A 39 4.96 -6.92 -2.87
N GLY A 40 4.85 -6.73 -1.58
CA GLY A 40 5.87 -7.11 -0.60
C GLY A 40 7.08 -6.17 -0.53
N ILE A 41 7.12 -5.10 -1.30
CA ILE A 41 8.26 -4.19 -1.34
C ILE A 41 8.16 -3.15 -0.22
N LEU A 42 9.22 -3.01 0.57
CA LEU A 42 9.42 -1.93 1.52
C LEU A 42 10.17 -0.79 0.81
N ALA A 43 9.41 -0.02 0.05
CA ALA A 43 9.95 0.95 -0.90
C ALA A 43 10.06 2.34 -0.26
N SER A 44 11.17 2.63 0.45
CA SER A 44 11.44 3.95 1.05
C SER A 44 11.35 5.08 0.02
N GLY A 45 11.82 4.85 -1.21
CA GLY A 45 11.79 5.81 -2.33
C GLY A 45 10.44 5.92 -3.07
N SER A 46 9.35 5.34 -2.58
CA SER A 46 8.00 5.49 -3.16
C SER A 46 7.35 6.83 -2.81
N ILE A 47 8.08 7.91 -3.05
CA ILE A 47 7.70 9.30 -2.74
C ILE A 47 7.12 10.05 -3.94
N ILE A 48 6.82 9.39 -5.03
CA ILE A 48 6.21 10.00 -6.21
C ILE A 48 4.77 9.53 -6.31
N PRO A 49 3.77 10.43 -6.34
CA PRO A 49 2.37 10.04 -6.46
C PRO A 49 2.05 9.53 -7.87
N VAL A 50 0.93 8.84 -8.02
CA VAL A 50 0.41 8.46 -9.35
C VAL A 50 -0.05 9.70 -10.13
N THR A 51 -0.56 10.71 -9.44
CA THR A 51 -0.99 12.00 -9.99
C THR A 51 0.19 12.89 -10.36
N THR A 52 0.89 12.55 -11.43
CA THR A 52 1.99 13.38 -11.96
C THR A 52 1.50 14.33 -13.08
N PRO A 53 2.21 15.44 -13.35
CA PRO A 53 1.92 16.32 -14.49
C PRO A 53 1.82 15.54 -15.80
N GLY A 54 0.84 15.88 -16.64
CA GLY A 54 0.58 15.18 -17.90
C GLY A 54 -0.29 13.91 -17.77
N LEU A 55 -0.74 13.53 -16.56
CA LEU A 55 -1.66 12.40 -16.40
C LEU A 55 -2.97 12.62 -17.15
N ILE A 56 -3.53 13.82 -17.13
CA ILE A 56 -4.80 14.17 -17.79
C ILE A 56 -4.70 13.92 -19.30
N SER A 57 -3.65 14.39 -19.95
CA SER A 57 -3.47 14.23 -21.39
C SER A 57 -3.19 12.78 -21.84
N LYS A 58 -2.60 11.97 -20.96
CA LYS A 58 -2.27 10.56 -21.22
C LYS A 58 -3.41 9.59 -20.91
N SER A 59 -4.33 9.96 -20.03
CA SER A 59 -5.40 9.07 -19.53
C SER A 59 -6.35 8.53 -20.60
N PRO A 60 -6.85 9.32 -21.58
CA PRO A 60 -7.70 8.79 -22.64
C PRO A 60 -7.02 7.68 -23.46
N GLY A 61 -5.77 7.89 -23.86
CA GLY A 61 -4.99 6.88 -24.57
C GLY A 61 -4.70 5.63 -23.74
N MET A 62 -4.64 5.75 -22.41
CA MET A 62 -4.46 4.60 -21.52
C MET A 62 -5.76 3.78 -21.40
N LEU A 63 -6.92 4.42 -21.33
CA LEU A 63 -8.21 3.73 -21.22
C LEU A 63 -8.64 3.03 -22.53
N MET A 64 -8.25 3.57 -23.69
CA MET A 64 -8.59 3.01 -25.01
C MET A 64 -7.67 1.85 -25.42
N ASN A 65 -6.56 1.63 -24.76
CA ASN A 65 -5.58 0.60 -25.13
C ASN A 65 -5.55 -0.53 -24.11
N PRO A 66 -6.03 -1.75 -24.44
CA PRO A 66 -6.08 -2.89 -23.53
C PRO A 66 -4.69 -3.40 -23.09
N ASN A 67 -3.61 -2.95 -23.74
CA ASN A 67 -2.23 -3.25 -23.33
C ASN A 67 -1.67 -2.22 -22.31
N LYS A 68 -2.46 -1.26 -21.89
CA LYS A 68 -2.07 -0.27 -20.86
C LYS A 68 -2.62 -0.66 -19.48
N PRO A 69 -1.96 -0.28 -18.39
CA PRO A 69 -2.26 -0.78 -17.05
C PRO A 69 -3.46 -0.10 -16.36
N LEU A 70 -4.29 0.63 -17.09
CA LEU A 70 -5.47 1.33 -16.56
C LEU A 70 -6.76 0.78 -17.17
N PHE A 71 -7.64 0.28 -16.31
CA PHE A 71 -8.93 -0.30 -16.68
C PHE A 71 -10.07 0.46 -15.99
N LEU A 72 -11.25 0.43 -16.61
CA LEU A 72 -12.44 1.09 -16.09
C LEU A 72 -13.69 0.24 -16.37
N LYS A 73 -14.50 0.04 -15.34
CA LYS A 73 -15.87 -0.43 -15.51
C LYS A 73 -16.75 0.76 -15.89
N TYR A 74 -17.09 0.91 -17.16
CA TYR A 74 -17.79 2.07 -17.69
C TYR A 74 -19.10 2.39 -16.94
N ALA A 75 -19.85 1.38 -16.50
CA ALA A 75 -21.06 1.57 -15.68
C ALA A 75 -20.76 2.24 -14.32
N TYR A 76 -19.51 2.23 -13.87
CA TYR A 76 -19.11 2.88 -12.63
C TYR A 76 -18.70 4.34 -12.81
N LEU A 77 -18.48 4.79 -14.05
CA LEU A 77 -17.96 6.12 -14.37
C LEU A 77 -18.76 7.27 -13.73
N PRO A 78 -20.10 7.29 -13.74
CA PRO A 78 -20.85 8.39 -13.11
C PRO A 78 -20.57 8.56 -11.61
N ARG A 79 -20.29 7.46 -10.90
CA ARG A 79 -19.93 7.48 -9.47
C ARG A 79 -18.48 7.89 -9.24
N LEU A 80 -17.62 7.56 -10.18
CA LEU A 80 -16.18 7.85 -10.12
C LEU A 80 -15.87 9.33 -10.43
N MET A 81 -16.66 9.98 -11.29
CA MET A 81 -16.40 11.35 -11.78
C MET A 81 -16.11 12.38 -10.68
N PRO A 82 -16.91 12.47 -9.58
CA PRO A 82 -16.63 13.43 -8.53
C PRO A 82 -15.26 13.24 -7.86
N PHE A 83 -14.83 11.98 -7.70
CA PHE A 83 -13.49 11.65 -7.21
C PHE A 83 -12.42 12.04 -8.22
N LEU A 84 -12.59 11.67 -9.50
CA LEU A 84 -11.61 11.95 -10.56
C LEU A 84 -11.35 13.44 -10.71
N PHE A 85 -12.37 14.29 -10.67
CA PHE A 85 -12.20 15.74 -10.74
C PHE A 85 -11.30 16.25 -9.60
N LYS A 86 -11.51 15.78 -8.38
CA LYS A 86 -10.67 16.14 -7.24
C LYS A 86 -9.26 15.55 -7.36
N TYR A 87 -9.14 14.29 -7.77
CA TYR A 87 -7.88 13.57 -7.94
C TYR A 87 -6.97 14.23 -8.99
N LEU A 88 -7.54 14.62 -10.14
CA LEU A 88 -6.79 15.24 -11.23
C LEU A 88 -6.32 16.66 -10.92
N ARG A 89 -6.95 17.39 -9.98
CA ARG A 89 -6.47 18.70 -9.52
C ARG A 89 -5.08 18.61 -8.87
N TYR A 90 -4.74 17.46 -8.32
CA TYR A 90 -3.44 17.20 -7.72
C TYR A 90 -2.36 16.76 -8.72
N ALA A 91 -2.67 16.69 -10.03
CA ALA A 91 -1.69 16.36 -11.08
C ALA A 91 -0.85 17.59 -11.49
N ASN A 92 -0.17 18.21 -10.53
CA ASN A 92 0.69 19.38 -10.73
C ASN A 92 2.01 19.23 -9.95
N ILE A 93 3.02 20.02 -10.32
CA ILE A 93 4.39 19.92 -9.76
C ILE A 93 4.41 20.23 -8.27
N GLU A 94 3.74 21.29 -7.85
CA GLU A 94 3.68 21.69 -6.44
C GLU A 94 3.17 20.57 -5.54
N HIS A 95 2.07 19.93 -5.96
CA HIS A 95 1.54 18.78 -5.21
C HIS A 95 2.52 17.60 -5.17
N VAL A 96 3.21 17.31 -6.28
CA VAL A 96 4.20 16.22 -6.32
C VAL A 96 5.36 16.48 -5.36
N GLU A 97 5.86 17.72 -5.27
CA GLU A 97 6.91 18.09 -4.31
C GLU A 97 6.44 18.03 -2.86
N ASN A 98 5.24 18.52 -2.58
CA ASN A 98 4.61 18.44 -1.24
C ASN A 98 4.37 16.98 -0.82
N TYR A 99 3.85 16.16 -1.74
CA TYR A 99 3.68 14.72 -1.53
C TYR A 99 5.01 14.03 -1.23
N ALA A 100 6.06 14.34 -2.01
CA ALA A 100 7.38 13.75 -1.80
C ALA A 100 7.94 14.13 -0.41
N THR A 101 7.76 15.38 0.02
CA THR A 101 8.17 15.85 1.35
C THR A 101 7.42 15.12 2.47
N ALA A 102 6.10 14.99 2.35
CA ALA A 102 5.29 14.28 3.34
C ALA A 102 5.64 12.78 3.39
N MET A 103 5.68 12.13 2.22
CA MET A 103 5.90 10.68 2.15
C MET A 103 7.33 10.28 2.50
N SER A 104 8.33 11.14 2.28
CA SER A 104 9.69 10.89 2.76
C SER A 104 9.71 10.74 4.29
N GLN A 105 9.00 11.59 5.03
CA GLN A 105 8.91 11.46 6.48
C GLN A 105 8.26 10.15 6.93
N LEU A 106 7.30 9.64 6.18
CA LEU A 106 6.58 8.40 6.51
C LEU A 106 7.33 7.14 6.08
N LEU A 107 8.04 7.17 4.94
CA LEU A 107 8.55 5.96 4.28
C LEU A 107 10.06 5.76 4.39
N TYR A 108 10.86 6.81 4.67
CA TYR A 108 12.33 6.76 4.58
C TYR A 108 12.93 5.60 5.38
N ASP A 109 12.48 5.40 6.61
CA ASP A 109 12.94 4.39 7.56
C ASP A 109 12.07 3.11 7.61
N THR A 110 11.34 2.83 6.52
CA THR A 110 10.33 1.74 6.49
C THR A 110 10.88 0.38 6.92
N VAL A 111 12.09 0.02 6.50
CA VAL A 111 12.72 -1.27 6.85
C VAL A 111 12.97 -1.36 8.35
N ASP A 112 13.48 -0.29 8.97
CA ASP A 112 13.75 -0.24 10.40
C ASP A 112 12.46 -0.23 11.22
N GLN A 113 11.41 0.44 10.74
CA GLN A 113 10.09 0.40 11.38
C GLN A 113 9.48 -1.01 11.34
N HIS A 114 9.62 -1.73 10.24
CA HIS A 114 9.19 -3.13 10.16
C HIS A 114 10.02 -4.05 11.05
N LYS A 115 11.35 -3.88 11.12
CA LYS A 115 12.21 -4.62 12.03
C LYS A 115 11.87 -4.32 13.49
N ALA A 116 11.61 -3.06 13.85
CA ALA A 116 11.21 -2.68 15.20
C ALA A 116 9.84 -3.26 15.58
N LEU A 117 8.88 -3.25 14.65
CA LEU A 117 7.57 -3.88 14.84
C LEU A 117 7.70 -5.39 15.07
N ALA A 118 8.47 -6.06 14.21
CA ALA A 118 8.60 -7.52 14.19
C ALA A 118 9.46 -8.09 15.33
N ARG A 119 10.25 -7.26 16.02
CA ARG A 119 11.20 -7.72 17.06
C ARG A 119 10.52 -8.56 18.13
N GLY A 120 10.99 -9.81 18.27
CA GLY A 120 10.48 -10.78 19.27
C GLY A 120 9.14 -11.41 18.90
N THR A 121 8.66 -11.25 17.66
CA THR A 121 7.36 -11.78 17.22
C THR A 121 7.47 -13.06 16.41
N GLY A 122 8.68 -13.44 15.96
CA GLY A 122 8.90 -14.51 15.00
C GLY A 122 8.55 -14.12 13.54
N ALA A 123 8.11 -12.88 13.32
CA ALA A 123 7.83 -12.36 11.98
C ALA A 123 9.08 -11.75 11.31
N GLU A 124 10.19 -11.60 12.04
CA GLU A 124 11.47 -11.06 11.53
C GLU A 124 11.97 -11.80 10.29
N ARG A 125 11.76 -13.11 10.25
CA ARG A 125 12.20 -13.99 9.15
C ARG A 125 11.61 -13.63 7.78
N TYR A 126 10.53 -12.87 7.75
CA TYR A 126 9.91 -12.44 6.51
C TYR A 126 10.50 -11.15 5.95
N ILE A 127 11.33 -10.44 6.73
CA ILE A 127 11.91 -9.14 6.36
C ILE A 127 13.31 -9.37 5.79
N GLU A 128 13.53 -8.95 4.56
CA GLU A 128 14.84 -8.96 3.92
C GLU A 128 15.24 -7.56 3.47
N ASN A 129 16.51 -7.22 3.64
CA ASN A 129 17.09 -6.05 2.97
C ASN A 129 17.32 -6.41 1.50
N ASN A 130 16.84 -5.56 0.60
CA ASN A 130 17.02 -5.71 -0.84
C ASN A 130 17.20 -4.35 -1.49
N ASP A 131 17.82 -4.33 -2.66
CA ASP A 131 17.66 -3.22 -3.59
C ASP A 131 16.32 -3.32 -4.29
N TYR A 132 15.79 -2.18 -4.74
CA TYR A 132 14.59 -2.13 -5.55
C TYR A 132 14.93 -1.59 -6.94
N LEU A 133 14.74 -2.42 -7.96
CA LEU A 133 15.12 -2.12 -9.34
C LEU A 133 13.99 -1.41 -10.09
N PHE A 134 14.38 -0.56 -11.05
CA PHE A 134 13.48 0.02 -12.04
C PHE A 134 14.03 -0.24 -13.45
N GLY A 135 13.35 -1.08 -14.21
CA GLY A 135 13.75 -1.45 -15.58
C GLY A 135 13.06 -0.59 -16.62
N TYR A 136 13.83 -0.02 -17.55
CA TYR A 136 13.36 0.78 -18.67
C TYR A 136 13.74 0.11 -19.99
N ASP A 137 12.76 -0.05 -20.88
CA ASP A 137 12.95 -0.68 -22.19
C ASP A 137 13.82 0.17 -23.14
N THR A 138 13.86 1.51 -22.92
CA THR A 138 14.68 2.45 -23.69
C THR A 138 15.25 3.57 -22.83
N GLU A 139 16.31 4.23 -23.28
CA GLU A 139 16.89 5.39 -22.59
C GLU A 139 15.93 6.58 -22.57
N GLU A 140 15.16 6.80 -23.64
CA GLU A 140 14.16 7.87 -23.70
C GLU A 140 13.04 7.65 -22.66
N ALA A 141 12.69 6.40 -22.36
CA ALA A 141 11.72 6.10 -21.33
C ALA A 141 12.26 6.47 -19.92
N PHE A 142 13.54 6.23 -19.68
CA PHE A 142 14.22 6.67 -18.45
C PHE A 142 14.27 8.21 -18.36
N GLU A 143 14.67 8.90 -19.45
CA GLU A 143 14.76 10.36 -19.46
C GLU A 143 13.41 11.05 -19.18
N LYS A 144 12.29 10.46 -19.61
CA LYS A 144 10.94 10.95 -19.28
C LYS A 144 10.60 10.88 -17.78
N ASP A 145 11.25 9.98 -17.04
CA ASP A 145 11.08 9.83 -15.58
C ASP A 145 12.17 10.58 -14.78
N ARG A 146 13.08 11.33 -15.45
CA ARG A 146 14.22 12.04 -14.80
C ARG A 146 13.77 12.93 -13.65
N PHE A 147 12.71 13.71 -13.82
CA PHE A 147 12.15 14.54 -12.74
C PHE A 147 11.86 13.73 -11.47
N ALA A 148 11.31 12.53 -11.61
CA ALA A 148 11.01 11.67 -10.47
C ALA A 148 12.29 11.15 -9.79
N TRP A 149 13.37 10.92 -10.54
CA TRP A 149 14.67 10.51 -9.99
C TRP A 149 15.40 11.68 -9.33
N ASP A 150 15.36 12.87 -9.93
CA ASP A 150 15.94 14.08 -9.33
C ASP A 150 15.25 14.42 -8.00
N LEU A 151 13.93 14.23 -7.92
CA LEU A 151 13.17 14.43 -6.68
C LEU A 151 13.55 13.40 -5.60
N ARG A 152 13.77 12.13 -5.97
CA ARG A 152 14.31 11.12 -5.03
C ARG A 152 15.70 11.52 -4.51
N ARG A 153 16.58 11.99 -5.37
CA ARG A 153 17.92 12.49 -4.97
C ARG A 153 17.81 13.68 -4.03
N LYS A 154 16.92 14.64 -4.31
CA LYS A 154 16.62 15.78 -3.41
C LYS A 154 16.22 15.32 -2.00
N HIS A 155 15.51 14.20 -1.91
CA HIS A 155 15.09 13.56 -0.66
C HIS A 155 16.06 12.49 -0.15
N GLN A 156 17.32 12.54 -0.55
CA GLN A 156 18.43 11.70 -0.05
C GLN A 156 18.25 10.19 -0.28
N HIS A 157 17.55 9.80 -1.35
CA HIS A 157 17.52 8.42 -1.78
C HIS A 157 18.70 8.13 -2.73
N ASP A 158 19.52 7.14 -2.35
CA ASP A 158 20.66 6.69 -3.15
C ASP A 158 20.23 5.70 -4.21
N PHE A 159 20.71 5.90 -5.42
CA PHE A 159 20.50 4.98 -6.53
C PHE A 159 21.62 5.06 -7.57
N ASP A 160 21.86 3.92 -8.23
CA ASP A 160 22.77 3.82 -9.37
C ASP A 160 21.98 3.68 -10.66
N ILE A 161 22.47 4.32 -11.72
CA ILE A 161 21.90 4.21 -13.08
C ILE A 161 22.86 3.33 -13.90
N LEU A 162 22.39 2.15 -14.30
CA LEU A 162 23.19 1.16 -15.00
C LEU A 162 22.74 1.04 -16.47
N LYS A 163 23.71 0.95 -17.40
CA LYS A 163 23.50 0.83 -18.83
C LYS A 163 24.58 -0.10 -19.44
N GLY A 164 24.33 -0.60 -20.66
CA GLY A 164 25.27 -1.43 -21.39
C GLY A 164 25.69 -2.68 -20.61
N ASP A 165 26.98 -2.98 -20.61
CA ASP A 165 27.53 -4.21 -19.98
C ASP A 165 27.31 -4.30 -18.46
N ALA A 166 27.12 -3.16 -17.78
CA ALA A 166 26.84 -3.13 -16.35
C ALA A 166 25.50 -3.82 -15.97
N LEU A 167 24.59 -3.98 -16.92
CA LEU A 167 23.29 -4.63 -16.71
C LEU A 167 23.41 -6.13 -16.44
N HIS A 168 24.40 -6.81 -17.05
CA HIS A 168 24.57 -8.26 -16.93
C HIS A 168 24.81 -8.74 -15.48
N ASN A 169 25.35 -7.88 -14.64
CA ASN A 169 25.69 -8.23 -13.25
C ASN A 169 24.57 -7.94 -12.25
N VAL A 170 23.51 -7.24 -12.65
CA VAL A 170 22.43 -6.84 -11.73
C VAL A 170 21.60 -8.04 -11.32
N ASP A 171 20.97 -8.68 -12.28
CA ASP A 171 20.17 -9.88 -12.09
C ASP A 171 20.06 -10.64 -13.42
N PRO A 172 20.70 -11.81 -13.55
CA PRO A 172 20.76 -12.56 -14.80
C PRO A 172 19.39 -12.95 -15.38
N ILE A 173 18.33 -12.96 -14.56
CA ILE A 173 16.99 -13.29 -15.02
C ILE A 173 16.41 -12.21 -15.93
N TYR A 174 16.91 -10.98 -15.84
CA TYR A 174 16.48 -9.83 -16.64
C TYR A 174 17.45 -9.48 -17.77
N ASP A 175 18.45 -10.32 -18.03
CA ASP A 175 19.43 -10.06 -19.06
C ASP A 175 18.77 -9.86 -20.42
N GLY A 176 19.18 -8.78 -21.14
CA GLY A 176 18.57 -8.38 -22.41
C GLY A 176 17.16 -7.76 -22.33
N SER A 177 16.52 -7.76 -21.16
CA SER A 177 15.14 -7.26 -21.00
C SER A 177 15.04 -5.73 -20.98
N PHE A 178 16.09 -5.02 -20.53
CA PHE A 178 16.08 -3.59 -20.32
C PHE A 178 17.31 -2.91 -20.93
N LYS A 179 17.20 -1.62 -21.27
CA LYS A 179 18.32 -0.77 -21.71
C LYS A 179 18.90 0.09 -20.60
N VAL A 180 18.06 0.38 -19.55
CA VAL A 180 18.50 1.06 -18.33
C VAL A 180 17.87 0.36 -17.15
N ILE A 181 18.68 0.09 -16.13
CA ILE A 181 18.20 -0.33 -14.81
C ILE A 181 18.66 0.70 -13.78
N VAL A 182 17.72 1.26 -13.04
CA VAL A 182 18.06 2.05 -11.84
C VAL A 182 17.97 1.14 -10.62
N VAL A 183 19.06 1.06 -9.89
CA VAL A 183 19.20 0.28 -8.65
C VAL A 183 18.98 1.21 -7.46
N ASN A 184 17.82 1.16 -6.89
CA ASN A 184 17.44 1.99 -5.75
C ASN A 184 17.89 1.29 -4.47
N ARG A 185 18.84 1.91 -3.74
CA ARG A 185 19.50 1.30 -2.60
C ARG A 185 18.66 1.41 -1.31
N ASN A 186 19.05 0.64 -0.29
CA ASN A 186 18.50 0.72 1.06
C ASN A 186 16.98 0.50 1.15
N HIS A 187 16.48 -0.43 0.34
CA HIS A 187 15.11 -0.90 0.37
C HIS A 187 15.02 -2.25 1.08
N GLY A 188 13.85 -2.81 1.12
CA GLY A 188 13.61 -4.15 1.63
C GLY A 188 12.42 -4.81 0.98
N LYS A 189 12.18 -6.04 1.37
CA LYS A 189 10.97 -6.77 1.01
C LYS A 189 10.44 -7.60 2.17
N ILE A 190 9.16 -7.92 2.08
CA ILE A 190 8.50 -8.94 2.89
C ILE A 190 8.24 -10.14 1.98
N ASN A 191 8.88 -11.27 2.27
CA ASN A 191 8.82 -12.48 1.44
C ASN A 191 7.42 -13.07 1.32
N ASP A 192 6.60 -12.91 2.35
CA ASP A 192 5.18 -13.25 2.36
C ASP A 192 4.40 -12.23 3.20
N PRO A 193 3.76 -11.22 2.58
CA PRO A 193 3.00 -10.22 3.32
C PRO A 193 1.82 -10.81 4.13
N GLY A 194 1.21 -11.88 3.63
CA GLY A 194 0.12 -12.58 4.32
C GLY A 194 0.58 -13.22 5.61
N GLU A 195 1.59 -14.10 5.51
CA GLU A 195 2.15 -14.82 6.66
C GLU A 195 2.85 -13.89 7.64
N TYR A 196 3.54 -12.85 7.15
CA TYR A 196 4.13 -11.81 7.99
C TYR A 196 3.10 -11.20 8.95
N ILE A 197 1.96 -10.74 8.41
CA ILE A 197 0.94 -10.09 9.23
C ILE A 197 0.21 -11.08 10.13
N LYS A 198 -0.02 -12.32 9.67
CA LYS A 198 -0.58 -13.38 10.52
C LYS A 198 0.34 -13.68 11.70
N LYS A 199 1.65 -13.76 11.47
CA LYS A 199 2.61 -14.01 12.54
C LYS A 199 2.69 -12.87 13.56
N LEU A 200 2.60 -11.62 13.09
CA LEU A 200 2.42 -10.46 13.98
C LEU A 200 1.11 -10.56 14.79
N ALA A 201 0.03 -10.98 14.17
CA ALA A 201 -1.27 -11.13 14.84
C ALA A 201 -1.29 -12.28 15.85
N GLU A 202 -0.58 -13.38 15.59
CA GLU A 202 -0.35 -14.46 16.57
C GLU A 202 0.36 -13.91 17.80
N HIS A 203 1.48 -13.19 17.62
CA HIS A 203 2.19 -12.54 18.72
C HIS A 203 1.28 -11.60 19.53
N PHE A 204 0.42 -10.83 18.84
CA PHE A 204 -0.55 -9.96 19.50
C PHE A 204 -1.50 -10.76 20.42
N VAL A 205 -1.98 -11.92 19.96
CA VAL A 205 -2.86 -12.80 20.74
C VAL A 205 -2.11 -13.44 21.92
N ASP A 206 -0.89 -13.96 21.69
CA ASP A 206 -0.03 -14.56 22.70
C ASP A 206 0.27 -13.58 23.85
N ASN A 207 0.28 -12.28 23.55
CA ASN A 207 0.43 -11.20 24.53
C ASN A 207 -0.92 -10.65 25.04
N LYS A 208 -1.95 -11.49 25.14
CA LYS A 208 -3.28 -11.20 25.69
C LYS A 208 -4.13 -10.23 24.85
N GLY A 209 -3.80 -10.05 23.58
CA GLY A 209 -4.68 -9.34 22.63
C GLY A 209 -5.86 -10.21 22.25
N GLU A 210 -6.98 -9.60 21.93
CA GLU A 210 -8.18 -10.30 21.47
C GLU A 210 -8.47 -9.96 20.01
N ILE A 211 -8.57 -10.98 19.14
CA ILE A 211 -9.01 -10.82 17.75
C ILE A 211 -10.43 -11.35 17.63
N ILE A 212 -11.34 -10.49 17.21
CA ILE A 212 -12.76 -10.79 17.04
C ILE A 212 -13.10 -10.78 15.57
N GLN A 213 -13.48 -11.92 15.03
CA GLN A 213 -13.97 -11.98 13.66
C GLN A 213 -15.44 -11.58 13.62
N ALA A 214 -15.72 -10.30 13.27
CA ALA A 214 -17.05 -9.75 13.18
C ALA A 214 -17.12 -8.62 12.17
N ASN A 215 -18.31 -8.44 11.57
CA ASN A 215 -18.56 -7.38 10.61
C ASN A 215 -19.03 -6.12 11.34
N ILE A 216 -18.26 -5.04 11.28
CA ILE A 216 -18.60 -3.75 11.89
C ILE A 216 -19.69 -3.09 11.05
N LYS A 217 -20.83 -2.81 11.69
CA LYS A 217 -22.01 -2.16 11.09
C LYS A 217 -22.12 -0.68 11.47
N GLY A 218 -21.53 -0.30 12.61
CA GLY A 218 -21.63 1.04 13.11
C GLY A 218 -20.90 1.25 14.44
N PHE A 219 -21.29 2.29 15.11
CA PHE A 219 -20.80 2.61 16.44
C PHE A 219 -21.86 3.30 17.26
N GLN A 220 -21.79 3.11 18.59
CA GLN A 220 -22.58 3.83 19.58
C GLN A 220 -21.81 5.06 20.05
N GLN A 221 -22.48 6.19 20.12
CA GLN A 221 -21.90 7.42 20.62
C GLN A 221 -22.67 7.91 21.87
N LYS A 222 -21.95 8.58 22.76
CA LYS A 222 -22.50 9.36 23.86
C LYS A 222 -21.70 10.66 23.91
N ASP A 223 -22.40 11.78 23.82
CA ASP A 223 -21.80 13.10 23.69
C ASP A 223 -20.76 13.14 22.52
N ALA A 224 -19.59 13.69 22.74
CA ALA A 224 -18.49 13.74 21.78
C ALA A 224 -17.56 12.52 21.89
N ALA A 225 -18.05 11.33 22.23
CA ALA A 225 -17.24 10.11 22.31
C ALA A 225 -17.95 8.91 21.68
N ILE A 226 -17.18 8.00 21.06
CA ILE A 226 -17.66 6.69 20.66
C ILE A 226 -17.41 5.73 21.83
N ILE A 227 -18.48 5.11 22.34
CA ILE A 227 -18.48 4.23 23.51
C ILE A 227 -18.46 2.74 23.17
N GLY A 228 -18.58 2.40 21.88
CA GLY A 228 -18.53 1.01 21.42
C GLY A 228 -18.73 0.87 19.91
N LEU A 229 -18.23 -0.24 19.38
CA LEU A 229 -18.44 -0.66 17.99
C LEU A 229 -19.60 -1.65 17.88
N GLU A 230 -20.53 -1.39 16.99
CA GLU A 230 -21.65 -2.27 16.67
C GLU A 230 -21.24 -3.27 15.59
N THR A 231 -21.41 -4.56 15.88
CA THR A 231 -21.08 -5.65 14.95
C THR A 231 -22.27 -6.59 14.76
N ASP A 232 -22.13 -7.55 13.87
CA ASP A 232 -23.10 -8.66 13.72
C ASP A 232 -23.04 -9.69 14.89
N ARG A 233 -22.09 -9.51 15.83
CA ARG A 233 -21.92 -10.34 17.05
C ARG A 233 -22.17 -9.56 18.33
N GLY A 234 -22.79 -8.38 18.25
CA GLY A 234 -23.08 -7.53 19.41
C GLY A 234 -22.24 -6.26 19.44
N VAL A 235 -22.28 -5.59 20.61
CA VAL A 235 -21.57 -4.32 20.83
C VAL A 235 -20.31 -4.55 21.64
N HIS A 236 -19.19 -4.05 21.13
CA HIS A 236 -17.89 -4.09 21.82
C HIS A 236 -17.56 -2.70 22.35
N ARG A 237 -17.63 -2.54 23.67
CA ARG A 237 -17.33 -1.28 24.36
C ARG A 237 -15.83 -1.03 24.47
N ALA A 238 -15.43 0.24 24.42
CA ALA A 238 -14.04 0.67 24.56
C ALA A 238 -13.95 2.15 24.93
N ASP A 239 -12.88 2.53 25.61
CA ASP A 239 -12.56 3.91 25.96
C ASP A 239 -12.08 4.70 24.74
N HIS A 240 -11.29 4.05 23.86
CA HIS A 240 -10.78 4.60 22.62
C HIS A 240 -11.13 3.72 21.44
N VAL A 241 -11.38 4.35 20.28
CA VAL A 241 -11.70 3.64 19.04
C VAL A 241 -10.77 4.08 17.92
N ILE A 242 -10.15 3.10 17.25
CA ILE A 242 -9.22 3.34 16.16
C ILE A 242 -9.73 2.64 14.91
N PHE A 243 -9.85 3.38 13.80
CA PHE A 243 -10.32 2.85 12.52
C PHE A 243 -9.18 2.72 11.51
N THR A 244 -8.90 1.48 11.12
CA THR A 244 -7.85 1.10 10.15
C THR A 244 -8.42 0.18 9.05
N LEU A 245 -9.64 0.49 8.59
CA LEU A 245 -10.44 -0.37 7.70
C LEU A 245 -10.01 -0.34 6.22
N GLY A 246 -8.88 0.33 5.92
CA GLY A 246 -8.37 0.40 4.55
C GLY A 246 -9.43 0.91 3.56
N PRO A 247 -9.71 0.18 2.46
CA PRO A 247 -10.67 0.65 1.45
C PRO A 247 -12.12 0.71 1.91
N TRP A 248 -12.47 0.08 3.04
CA TRP A 248 -13.82 0.12 3.62
C TRP A 248 -14.04 1.30 4.58
N SER A 249 -13.05 2.18 4.73
CA SER A 249 -13.15 3.38 5.57
C SER A 249 -14.09 4.44 4.99
N GLY A 250 -14.37 4.44 3.68
CA GLY A 250 -15.08 5.51 2.98
C GLY A 250 -16.48 5.84 3.52
N ASP A 251 -17.31 4.82 3.74
CA ASP A 251 -18.67 5.05 4.26
C ASP A 251 -18.67 5.45 5.74
N LEU A 252 -17.72 4.90 6.50
CA LEU A 252 -17.60 5.18 7.93
C LEU A 252 -17.03 6.58 8.18
N SER A 253 -16.10 7.04 7.35
CA SER A 253 -15.48 8.35 7.48
C SER A 253 -16.49 9.49 7.48
N LYS A 254 -17.55 9.40 6.67
CA LYS A 254 -18.66 10.39 6.66
C LYS A 254 -19.38 10.46 8.01
N ARG A 255 -19.64 9.32 8.64
CA ARG A 255 -20.24 9.28 9.99
C ARG A 255 -19.33 9.85 11.06
N LEU A 256 -18.00 9.75 10.86
CA LEU A 256 -16.98 10.38 11.70
C LEU A 256 -16.86 11.90 11.46
N GLY A 257 -17.61 12.46 10.53
CA GLY A 257 -17.53 13.88 10.17
C GLY A 257 -16.37 14.22 9.22
N LEU A 258 -15.78 13.20 8.60
CA LEU A 258 -14.66 13.37 7.66
C LEU A 258 -15.20 13.39 6.22
N ASN A 259 -14.98 14.49 5.52
CA ASN A 259 -15.47 14.67 4.13
C ASN A 259 -14.35 14.35 3.12
N ILE A 260 -13.90 13.11 3.10
CA ILE A 260 -12.75 12.67 2.33
C ILE A 260 -13.18 12.20 0.95
N PRO A 261 -12.64 12.76 -0.14
CA PRO A 261 -12.74 12.18 -1.47
C PRO A 261 -11.95 10.88 -1.52
N PHE A 262 -12.66 9.76 -1.53
CA PHE A 262 -12.08 8.44 -1.33
C PHE A 262 -12.60 7.44 -2.35
N GLU A 263 -11.69 6.65 -2.94
CA GLU A 263 -12.05 5.65 -3.94
C GLU A 263 -11.20 4.37 -3.77
N SER A 264 -11.73 3.28 -4.29
CA SER A 264 -11.02 2.00 -4.36
C SER A 264 -10.32 1.86 -5.72
N GLU A 265 -9.01 1.97 -5.75
CA GLU A 265 -8.22 1.49 -6.88
C GLU A 265 -8.05 -0.03 -6.79
N ARG A 266 -8.74 -0.75 -7.66
CA ARG A 266 -8.66 -2.21 -7.73
C ARG A 266 -7.31 -2.59 -8.33
N GLY A 267 -6.53 -3.36 -7.58
CA GLY A 267 -5.21 -3.86 -7.98
C GLY A 267 -5.25 -5.38 -8.15
N TYR A 268 -4.53 -5.86 -9.13
CA TYR A 268 -4.44 -7.28 -9.43
C TYR A 268 -3.02 -7.78 -9.26
N HIS A 269 -2.87 -9.05 -8.88
CA HIS A 269 -1.62 -9.77 -9.04
C HIS A 269 -1.84 -11.18 -9.59
N ILE A 270 -0.80 -11.71 -10.18
CA ILE A 270 -0.63 -13.13 -10.45
C ILE A 270 0.61 -13.63 -9.72
N GLU A 271 0.64 -14.91 -9.41
CA GLU A 271 1.82 -15.57 -8.86
C GLU A 271 2.19 -16.77 -9.73
N LEU A 272 3.46 -16.86 -10.11
CA LEU A 272 4.04 -18.04 -10.74
C LEU A 272 4.55 -18.94 -9.62
N ILE A 273 3.95 -20.10 -9.45
CA ILE A 273 4.23 -21.02 -8.34
C ILE A 273 5.37 -21.97 -8.71
N ASN A 274 6.32 -22.16 -7.79
CA ASN A 274 7.50 -22.99 -7.93
C ASN A 274 8.27 -22.72 -9.24
N PRO A 275 8.71 -21.47 -9.48
CA PRO A 275 9.41 -21.14 -10.71
C PRO A 275 10.81 -21.78 -10.73
N SER A 276 11.24 -22.24 -11.92
CA SER A 276 12.55 -22.91 -12.12
C SER A 276 13.75 -21.98 -11.85
N ARG A 277 13.56 -20.67 -11.90
CA ARG A 277 14.52 -19.64 -11.54
C ARG A 277 13.81 -18.49 -10.83
N MET A 278 14.49 -17.83 -9.90
CA MET A 278 13.94 -16.74 -9.07
C MET A 278 14.74 -15.45 -9.32
N PRO A 279 14.08 -14.28 -9.46
CA PRO A 279 14.79 -13.00 -9.42
C PRO A 279 15.52 -12.82 -8.09
N ARG A 280 16.63 -12.09 -8.11
CA ARG A 280 17.35 -11.72 -6.88
C ARG A 280 16.68 -10.55 -6.17
N ASN A 281 16.22 -9.57 -6.94
CA ASN A 281 15.65 -8.33 -6.44
C ASN A 281 14.25 -8.05 -7.03
N PRO A 282 13.39 -7.35 -6.28
CA PRO A 282 12.16 -6.81 -6.85
C PRO A 282 12.47 -5.80 -7.97
N ILE A 283 11.65 -5.78 -9.02
CA ILE A 283 11.77 -4.82 -10.10
C ILE A 283 10.43 -4.19 -10.49
N MET A 284 10.41 -2.86 -10.67
CA MET A 284 9.37 -2.14 -11.38
C MET A 284 9.66 -2.21 -12.89
N VAL A 285 8.77 -2.80 -13.64
CA VAL A 285 8.80 -2.77 -15.12
C VAL A 285 8.10 -1.51 -15.58
N SER A 286 8.87 -0.49 -15.95
CA SER A 286 8.35 0.87 -16.21
C SER A 286 7.37 0.93 -17.37
N SER A 287 7.56 0.15 -18.44
CA SER A 287 6.68 0.10 -19.61
C SER A 287 5.30 -0.51 -19.31
N GLY A 288 5.25 -1.50 -18.40
CA GLY A 288 4.03 -2.20 -18.01
C GLY A 288 3.39 -1.69 -16.72
N LYS A 289 4.08 -0.81 -15.98
CA LYS A 289 3.65 -0.28 -14.65
C LYS A 289 3.22 -1.39 -13.70
N PHE A 290 4.01 -2.48 -13.64
CA PHE A 290 3.84 -3.56 -12.69
C PHE A 290 5.18 -3.89 -12.02
N VAL A 291 5.11 -4.44 -10.83
CA VAL A 291 6.27 -4.92 -10.08
C VAL A 291 6.35 -6.42 -10.11
N VAL A 292 7.56 -6.92 -10.20
CA VAL A 292 7.91 -8.33 -10.00
C VAL A 292 8.61 -8.46 -8.67
N THR A 293 8.13 -9.34 -7.81
CA THR A 293 8.75 -9.58 -6.50
C THR A 293 9.02 -11.07 -6.31
N PRO A 294 10.28 -11.46 -6.03
CA PRO A 294 10.58 -12.80 -5.55
C PRO A 294 10.00 -12.97 -4.14
N MET A 295 9.14 -13.97 -3.98
CA MET A 295 8.53 -14.35 -2.71
C MET A 295 8.87 -15.80 -2.38
N ASP A 296 8.51 -16.24 -1.20
CA ASP A 296 8.75 -17.62 -0.77
C ASP A 296 8.04 -18.61 -1.70
N GLY A 297 8.80 -19.41 -2.47
CA GLY A 297 8.30 -20.41 -3.42
C GLY A 297 7.55 -19.85 -4.65
N ARG A 298 7.54 -18.54 -4.91
CA ARG A 298 6.79 -17.94 -6.00
C ARG A 298 7.30 -16.60 -6.49
N ILE A 299 7.00 -16.26 -7.74
CA ILE A 299 7.22 -14.90 -8.27
C ILE A 299 5.86 -14.21 -8.34
N ARG A 300 5.69 -13.08 -7.64
CA ARG A 300 4.47 -12.27 -7.71
C ARG A 300 4.67 -11.14 -8.72
N LEU A 301 3.74 -11.03 -9.67
CA LEU A 301 3.61 -9.88 -10.56
C LEU A 301 2.39 -9.07 -10.11
N ALA A 302 2.61 -7.90 -9.52
CA ALA A 302 1.55 -7.04 -8.99
C ALA A 302 1.55 -5.69 -9.69
N GLY A 303 0.38 -5.20 -10.05
CA GLY A 303 0.27 -3.90 -10.72
C GLY A 303 -1.14 -3.66 -11.21
N VAL A 304 -1.22 -2.95 -12.29
CA VAL A 304 -2.43 -2.51 -12.99
C VAL A 304 -3.47 -1.85 -12.05
N VAL A 305 -4.30 -1.03 -12.61
CA VAL A 305 -5.34 -0.31 -11.88
C VAL A 305 -6.67 -0.50 -12.62
N GLU A 306 -7.71 -0.83 -11.88
CA GLU A 306 -9.07 -0.80 -12.39
C GLU A 306 -9.96 0.02 -11.46
N PHE A 307 -10.74 0.94 -12.02
CA PHE A 307 -11.81 1.60 -11.30
C PHE A 307 -13.15 0.87 -11.52
N GLY A 308 -13.81 0.45 -10.45
CA GLY A 308 -15.05 -0.33 -10.51
C GLY A 308 -15.70 -0.51 -9.14
N GLY A 309 -15.24 0.23 -8.14
CA GLY A 309 -15.73 0.19 -6.76
C GLY A 309 -15.46 -1.14 -6.05
N LEU A 310 -15.94 -1.24 -4.81
CA LEU A 310 -15.65 -2.36 -3.91
C LEU A 310 -16.42 -3.66 -4.23
N LYS A 311 -17.60 -3.56 -4.89
CA LYS A 311 -18.55 -4.69 -5.01
C LYS A 311 -18.49 -5.42 -6.34
N ALA A 312 -17.85 -4.84 -7.36
CA ALA A 312 -17.82 -5.44 -8.69
C ALA A 312 -16.94 -6.70 -8.72
N LYS A 313 -17.37 -7.70 -9.47
CA LYS A 313 -16.56 -8.93 -9.68
C LYS A 313 -15.24 -8.60 -10.37
N ALA A 314 -14.21 -9.43 -10.15
CA ALA A 314 -12.92 -9.32 -10.82
C ALA A 314 -13.09 -9.32 -12.35
N SER A 315 -12.26 -8.54 -13.04
CA SER A 315 -12.19 -8.49 -14.50
C SER A 315 -11.10 -9.42 -15.01
N LYS A 316 -11.32 -10.06 -16.16
CA LYS A 316 -10.32 -10.92 -16.79
C LYS A 316 -9.18 -10.13 -17.45
N ALA A 317 -9.48 -8.98 -18.07
CA ALA A 317 -8.51 -8.20 -18.84
C ALA A 317 -7.24 -7.76 -18.06
N PRO A 318 -7.32 -7.28 -16.80
CA PRO A 318 -6.13 -6.99 -15.99
C PRO A 318 -5.25 -8.23 -15.75
N ILE A 319 -5.85 -9.37 -15.49
CA ILE A 319 -5.15 -10.65 -15.27
C ILE A 319 -4.46 -11.13 -16.55
N GLU A 320 -5.16 -11.11 -17.69
CA GLU A 320 -4.59 -11.50 -18.97
C GLU A 320 -3.44 -10.57 -19.39
N LEU A 321 -3.51 -9.28 -19.08
CA LEU A 321 -2.40 -8.36 -19.28
C LEU A 321 -1.17 -8.75 -18.43
N LEU A 322 -1.36 -9.10 -17.16
CA LEU A 322 -0.26 -9.55 -16.29
C LEU A 322 0.34 -10.88 -16.78
N LYS A 323 -0.48 -11.84 -17.20
CA LYS A 323 -0.01 -13.11 -17.80
C LYS A 323 0.80 -12.87 -19.08
N LYS A 324 0.32 -11.97 -19.96
CA LYS A 324 1.04 -11.58 -21.18
C LYS A 324 2.41 -10.97 -20.85
N ASN A 325 2.46 -10.09 -19.85
CA ASN A 325 3.69 -9.45 -19.41
C ASN A 325 4.64 -10.46 -18.75
N ALA A 326 4.12 -11.38 -17.94
CA ALA A 326 4.91 -12.48 -17.37
C ALA A 326 5.56 -13.35 -18.46
N LYS A 327 4.77 -13.77 -19.48
CA LYS A 327 5.28 -14.55 -20.60
C LYS A 327 6.34 -13.82 -21.43
N LYS A 328 6.21 -12.48 -21.58
CA LYS A 328 7.23 -11.66 -22.26
C LYS A 328 8.53 -11.60 -21.45
N LEU A 329 8.44 -11.37 -20.15
CA LEU A 329 9.60 -11.16 -19.29
C LEU A 329 10.31 -12.48 -18.90
N PHE A 330 9.57 -13.57 -18.81
CA PHE A 330 9.99 -14.88 -18.30
C PHE A 330 9.71 -16.01 -19.30
N ALA A 331 10.08 -15.82 -20.57
CA ALA A 331 9.78 -16.79 -21.64
C ALA A 331 10.31 -18.22 -21.34
N ASP A 332 11.47 -18.32 -20.69
CA ASP A 332 12.17 -19.58 -20.43
C ASP A 332 11.96 -20.13 -19.01
N ILE A 333 11.14 -19.46 -18.20
CA ILE A 333 10.87 -19.89 -16.82
C ILE A 333 9.72 -20.89 -16.82
N LYS A 334 9.99 -22.08 -16.30
CA LYS A 334 8.96 -23.10 -16.01
C LYS A 334 8.41 -22.83 -14.62
N TYR A 335 7.12 -23.08 -14.43
CA TYR A 335 6.39 -22.98 -13.15
C TYR A 335 5.23 -23.96 -13.15
N ASP A 336 4.73 -24.34 -11.97
CA ASP A 336 3.69 -25.36 -11.85
C ASP A 336 2.32 -24.81 -12.29
N ASN A 337 1.93 -23.66 -11.76
CA ASN A 337 0.65 -23.01 -12.07
C ASN A 337 0.71 -21.50 -11.84
N ILE A 338 -0.39 -20.81 -12.18
CA ILE A 338 -0.60 -19.40 -11.91
C ILE A 338 -1.79 -19.25 -10.96
N THR A 339 -1.58 -18.52 -9.86
CA THR A 339 -2.68 -18.03 -9.03
C THR A 339 -3.01 -16.59 -9.34
N GLU A 340 -4.24 -16.18 -9.05
CA GLU A 340 -4.78 -14.86 -9.39
C GLU A 340 -5.42 -14.23 -8.16
N TRP A 341 -5.28 -12.93 -8.00
CA TRP A 341 -5.87 -12.20 -6.89
C TRP A 341 -6.28 -10.78 -7.27
N LEU A 342 -7.35 -10.30 -6.62
CA LEU A 342 -7.83 -8.93 -6.68
C LEU A 342 -7.86 -8.33 -5.29
N GLY A 343 -7.32 -7.12 -5.14
CA GLY A 343 -7.46 -6.30 -3.94
C GLY A 343 -7.89 -4.87 -4.22
N HIS A 344 -8.09 -4.14 -3.15
CA HIS A 344 -8.61 -2.79 -3.17
C HIS A 344 -7.63 -1.84 -2.49
N ARG A 345 -7.03 -0.91 -3.24
CA ARG A 345 -6.15 0.13 -2.67
C ARG A 345 -7.00 1.29 -2.18
N PRO A 346 -6.84 1.72 -0.93
CA PRO A 346 -7.57 2.86 -0.36
C PRO A 346 -6.98 4.18 -0.87
N THR A 347 -7.62 4.83 -1.82
CA THR A 347 -7.07 6.01 -2.49
C THR A 347 -7.80 7.27 -2.08
N THR A 348 -7.07 8.23 -1.52
CA THR A 348 -7.51 9.61 -1.28
C THR A 348 -7.23 10.48 -2.51
N ALA A 349 -7.93 11.59 -2.69
CA ALA A 349 -7.75 12.42 -3.87
C ALA A 349 -6.36 13.05 -3.96
N ASN A 350 -5.75 13.43 -2.83
CA ASN A 350 -4.38 13.96 -2.77
C ASN A 350 -3.30 12.86 -2.64
N SER A 351 -3.70 11.59 -2.67
CA SER A 351 -2.82 10.42 -2.52
C SER A 351 -2.13 10.27 -1.16
N LEU A 352 -2.30 11.19 -0.21
CA LEU A 352 -1.75 11.09 1.14
C LEU A 352 -2.64 10.22 2.04
N PRO A 353 -2.06 9.38 2.91
CA PRO A 353 -2.82 8.68 3.93
C PRO A 353 -3.34 9.65 5.00
N LEU A 354 -4.36 9.21 5.71
CA LEU A 354 -4.97 9.96 6.81
C LEU A 354 -4.57 9.29 8.12
N ILE A 355 -3.88 10.04 8.98
CA ILE A 355 -3.31 9.54 10.23
C ILE A 355 -3.52 10.59 11.31
N GLY A 356 -4.36 10.29 12.32
CA GLY A 356 -4.57 11.27 13.39
C GLY A 356 -5.88 11.17 14.11
N ARG A 357 -6.14 12.15 14.94
CA ARG A 357 -7.37 12.30 15.73
C ARG A 357 -8.49 12.86 14.86
N VAL A 358 -9.72 12.47 15.17
CA VAL A 358 -10.93 12.97 14.52
C VAL A 358 -11.55 14.07 15.40
N ASN A 359 -11.71 15.29 14.87
CA ASN A 359 -12.18 16.44 15.65
C ASN A 359 -13.58 16.26 16.24
N LYS A 360 -14.46 15.52 15.55
CA LYS A 360 -15.83 15.26 16.01
C LYS A 360 -15.90 14.42 17.29
N PHE A 361 -14.89 13.58 17.55
CA PHE A 361 -14.89 12.64 18.67
C PHE A 361 -13.55 12.67 19.41
N LYS A 362 -13.59 12.99 20.70
CA LYS A 362 -12.38 13.14 21.54
C LYS A 362 -11.53 11.88 21.70
N ASN A 363 -12.12 10.68 21.47
CA ASN A 363 -11.50 9.39 21.70
C ASN A 363 -11.33 8.54 20.42
N VAL A 364 -11.33 9.18 19.25
CA VAL A 364 -11.23 8.48 17.95
C VAL A 364 -9.99 8.88 17.19
N LEU A 365 -9.26 7.86 16.71
CA LEU A 365 -8.16 8.00 15.79
C LEU A 365 -8.43 7.19 14.51
N VAL A 366 -7.76 7.59 13.43
CA VAL A 366 -7.85 6.91 12.13
C VAL A 366 -6.46 6.67 11.53
N GLY A 367 -6.34 5.59 10.73
CA GLY A 367 -5.16 5.28 9.93
C GLY A 367 -5.54 4.51 8.67
N PHE A 368 -5.74 5.22 7.54
CA PHE A 368 -6.10 4.60 6.27
C PHE A 368 -5.74 5.51 5.08
N GLY A 369 -5.99 5.06 3.86
CA GLY A 369 -5.78 5.90 2.67
C GLY A 369 -4.37 5.78 2.04
N HIS A 370 -3.60 4.75 2.39
CA HIS A 370 -2.20 4.57 1.98
C HIS A 370 -2.01 4.15 0.51
N GLN A 371 -3.05 4.08 -0.30
CA GLN A 371 -2.94 3.64 -1.70
C GLN A 371 -2.12 2.34 -1.86
N HIS A 372 -1.07 2.40 -2.69
CA HIS A 372 -0.18 1.26 -2.95
C HIS A 372 0.97 1.10 -1.95
N VAL A 373 1.19 2.09 -1.06
CA VAL A 373 2.28 2.08 -0.06
C VAL A 373 1.85 1.64 1.34
N GLY A 374 0.68 0.99 1.45
CA GLY A 374 0.12 0.62 2.75
C GLY A 374 0.95 -0.39 3.54
N LEU A 375 1.62 -1.34 2.88
CA LEU A 375 2.59 -2.20 3.55
C LEU A 375 3.82 -1.40 3.96
N THR A 376 4.41 -0.65 3.04
CA THR A 376 5.60 0.18 3.27
C THR A 376 5.43 1.12 4.46
N GLY A 377 4.36 1.93 4.50
CA GLY A 377 4.12 2.89 5.58
C GLY A 377 3.40 2.32 6.80
N GLY A 378 2.89 1.08 6.72
CA GLY A 378 1.96 0.53 7.71
C GLY A 378 2.54 0.33 9.10
N ALA A 379 3.79 -0.10 9.19
CA ALA A 379 4.49 -0.29 10.46
C ALA A 379 4.67 1.05 11.21
N LYS A 380 5.13 2.08 10.52
CA LYS A 380 5.31 3.43 11.09
C LYS A 380 3.97 4.09 11.40
N THR A 381 2.98 3.97 10.51
CA THR A 381 1.62 4.47 10.77
C THR A 381 1.04 3.88 12.06
N GLY A 382 1.19 2.58 12.26
CA GLY A 382 0.70 1.94 13.48
C GLY A 382 1.39 2.45 14.73
N ARG A 383 2.69 2.70 14.69
CA ARG A 383 3.46 3.31 15.76
C ARG A 383 2.98 4.74 16.04
N ILE A 384 2.83 5.58 15.01
CA ILE A 384 2.36 6.96 15.14
C ILE A 384 0.98 7.01 15.81
N ILE A 385 0.04 6.16 15.40
CA ILE A 385 -1.30 6.11 16.01
C ILE A 385 -1.22 5.73 17.49
N ALA A 386 -0.37 4.77 17.84
CA ALA A 386 -0.18 4.37 19.21
C ALA A 386 0.48 5.49 20.05
N GLU A 387 1.50 6.17 19.50
CA GLU A 387 2.14 7.34 20.13
C GLU A 387 1.12 8.47 20.36
N LEU A 388 0.27 8.77 19.37
CA LEU A 388 -0.78 9.79 19.52
C LEU A 388 -1.80 9.44 20.58
N LEU A 389 -2.17 8.17 20.73
CA LEU A 389 -3.11 7.74 21.76
C LEU A 389 -2.47 7.84 23.14
N ASP A 390 -1.19 7.51 23.26
CA ASP A 390 -0.39 7.57 24.50
C ASP A 390 0.17 8.99 24.79
N GLU A 391 -0.34 10.01 24.08
CA GLU A 391 0.03 11.43 24.23
C GLU A 391 1.53 11.71 24.02
N ARG A 392 2.22 10.86 23.24
CA ARG A 392 3.59 11.09 22.77
C ARG A 392 3.60 11.89 21.48
N GLU A 393 4.68 12.60 21.24
CA GLU A 393 4.87 13.37 20.01
C GLU A 393 5.58 12.51 18.95
N PRO A 394 4.93 12.18 17.81
CA PRO A 394 5.56 11.47 16.73
C PRO A 394 6.63 12.33 16.03
N ASN A 395 7.66 11.67 15.51
CA ASN A 395 8.80 12.33 14.84
C ASN A 395 8.54 12.71 13.37
N ILE A 396 7.29 13.03 13.03
CA ILE A 396 6.89 13.50 11.69
C ILE A 396 5.93 14.69 11.78
N GLN A 397 5.84 15.47 10.72
CA GLN A 397 4.87 16.55 10.61
C GLN A 397 3.48 16.02 10.29
N LEU A 398 2.63 15.86 11.31
CA LEU A 398 1.30 15.26 11.18
C LEU A 398 0.31 16.08 10.34
N SER A 399 0.54 17.40 10.18
CA SER A 399 -0.35 18.27 9.38
C SER A 399 -0.51 17.79 7.93
N TRP A 400 0.47 17.09 7.36
CA TRP A 400 0.35 16.47 6.05
C TRP A 400 -0.69 15.35 5.97
N PHE A 401 -0.93 14.69 7.09
CA PHE A 401 -1.75 13.48 7.21
C PHE A 401 -3.05 13.70 7.99
N ASP A 402 -3.36 14.96 8.33
CA ASP A 402 -4.52 15.31 9.14
C ASP A 402 -5.83 14.86 8.48
N PRO A 403 -6.61 13.97 9.12
CA PRO A 403 -7.88 13.50 8.57
C PRO A 403 -8.94 14.60 8.47
N ASN A 404 -8.80 15.69 9.21
CA ASN A 404 -9.75 16.81 9.24
C ASN A 404 -9.43 17.88 8.18
N GLY A 405 -8.27 17.81 7.52
CA GLY A 405 -7.78 18.80 6.57
C GLY A 405 -8.47 18.79 5.17
N TYR A 406 -9.37 17.85 4.90
CA TYR A 406 -10.20 17.87 3.70
C TYR A 406 -11.42 18.77 3.91
N VAL A 407 -11.32 20.00 3.49
CA VAL A 407 -12.41 20.99 3.47
C VAL A 407 -13.09 21.02 2.10
#